data_996d82f8ba09bb6d1f9b7bad2516d719
#
_entry.id   996d82f8ba09bb6d1f9b7bad2516d719
#
_cell.length_a   1.000
_cell.length_b   1.000
_cell.length_c   1.000
_cell.angle_alpha   90.00
_cell.angle_beta   90.00
_cell.angle_gamma   90.00
#
_symmetry.space_group_name_H-M   'P 1'
#
loop_
_entity.id
_entity.type
_entity.pdbx_description
1 polymer ?
#
loop_
_entity_poly.entity_id
_entity_poly.type
_entity_poly.pdbx_seq_one_letter_code
_entity_poly.pdbx_strand_id
1 'polypeptide(L)'
;MVARSHGGPEVIVREDFDPGAPGEGELLVAQDAVGLNFIDTYYRTGLYPAPLPTPLGSEGAGRVVAVGAGVTGFAVGDRVGCVSGLGAYASHRIIAADKAVRIPDGVSNEDAAAMMLKGMTACYLAEDSIDLHAGQVALVHAAAGGVGSVLVPWLRDKGVTVIAHCGSAEKAAQVDADHSLHAPFDELAATVRDLTGGKGVDVVYDGVGKDSWAASLASLKRRGLTVSYGNASGAVPPVSLLELSRGGSLYVTRPTLFDYIATPQELAHTAERLFDRMQRGVVKAVIGQRFALSDAAQAHRALEARQTIGATVLVV
;
A
#
# COMPACT_ATOMS: atom_id res chain seq x y z
N MET A 1 -3.24 -17.59 9.70
CA MET A 1 -4.66 -17.36 9.35
C MET A 1 -4.85 -17.65 7.87
N VAL A 2 -5.87 -18.42 7.52
CA VAL A 2 -6.14 -18.86 6.14
C VAL A 2 -7.59 -18.62 5.77
N ALA A 3 -7.88 -18.44 4.46
CA ALA A 3 -9.22 -18.47 3.91
C ALA A 3 -9.45 -19.82 3.22
N ARG A 4 -10.42 -20.61 3.70
CA ARG A 4 -10.73 -21.93 3.11
C ARG A 4 -11.64 -21.84 1.88
N SER A 5 -12.33 -20.74 1.73
CA SER A 5 -13.20 -20.41 0.58
C SER A 5 -13.12 -18.92 0.30
N HIS A 6 -13.52 -18.51 -0.89
CA HIS A 6 -13.73 -17.09 -1.16
C HIS A 6 -14.97 -16.59 -0.40
N GLY A 7 -14.91 -15.36 0.14
CA GLY A 7 -16.04 -14.82 0.90
C GLY A 7 -15.69 -13.55 1.67
N GLY A 8 -16.58 -13.21 2.60
CA GLY A 8 -16.40 -12.13 3.56
C GLY A 8 -15.36 -12.49 4.66
N PRO A 9 -15.14 -11.59 5.64
CA PRO A 9 -14.16 -11.84 6.72
C PRO A 9 -14.42 -13.09 7.56
N GLU A 10 -15.62 -13.63 7.55
CA GLU A 10 -16.02 -14.87 8.26
C GLU A 10 -15.32 -16.13 7.76
N VAL A 11 -14.76 -16.11 6.52
CA VAL A 11 -14.03 -17.27 5.97
C VAL A 11 -12.60 -17.37 6.49
N ILE A 12 -12.14 -16.36 7.25
CA ILE A 12 -10.80 -16.35 7.85
C ILE A 12 -10.81 -17.25 9.07
N VAL A 13 -9.99 -18.28 9.04
CA VAL A 13 -9.85 -19.25 10.13
C VAL A 13 -8.39 -19.35 10.59
N ARG A 14 -8.21 -19.64 11.88
CA ARG A 14 -6.90 -19.99 12.42
C ARG A 14 -6.62 -21.47 12.13
N GLU A 15 -5.40 -21.73 11.67
CA GLU A 15 -4.87 -23.08 11.56
C GLU A 15 -3.49 -23.11 12.20
N ASP A 16 -3.24 -24.16 12.97
CA ASP A 16 -1.90 -24.43 13.48
C ASP A 16 -1.11 -25.16 12.39
N PHE A 17 0.12 -24.74 12.18
CA PHE A 17 1.04 -25.36 11.23
C PHE A 17 2.47 -25.29 11.75
N ASP A 18 3.29 -26.23 11.33
CA ASP A 18 4.72 -26.22 11.55
C ASP A 18 5.40 -25.69 10.25
N PRO A 19 6.08 -24.54 10.28
CA PRO A 19 6.77 -24.03 9.10
C PRO A 19 7.98 -24.89 8.71
N GLY A 20 8.46 -25.77 9.61
CA GLY A 20 9.67 -26.56 9.41
C GLY A 20 10.95 -25.72 9.48
N ALA A 21 12.07 -26.34 9.08
CA ALA A 21 13.36 -25.65 8.94
C ALA A 21 13.44 -24.93 7.57
N PRO A 22 14.12 -23.78 7.50
CA PRO A 22 14.33 -23.09 6.22
C PRO A 22 15.21 -23.92 5.29
N GLY A 23 14.84 -23.99 4.02
CA GLY A 23 15.60 -24.61 2.95
C GLY A 23 16.79 -23.76 2.49
N GLU A 24 17.42 -24.18 1.38
CA GLU A 24 18.50 -23.42 0.75
C GLU A 24 17.99 -22.05 0.28
N GLY A 25 18.72 -20.97 0.63
CA GLY A 25 18.37 -19.60 0.28
C GLY A 25 17.20 -19.00 1.10
N GLU A 26 16.74 -19.66 2.17
CA GLU A 26 15.58 -19.23 2.95
C GLU A 26 15.92 -18.81 4.38
N LEU A 27 15.03 -18.01 4.95
CA LEU A 27 15.05 -17.57 6.35
C LEU A 27 13.77 -18.03 7.03
N LEU A 28 13.86 -18.51 8.26
CA LEU A 28 12.71 -18.62 9.17
C LEU A 28 12.65 -17.34 10.02
N VAL A 29 11.53 -16.65 9.95
CA VAL A 29 11.28 -15.39 10.67
C VAL A 29 10.17 -15.59 11.70
N ALA A 30 10.47 -15.31 12.98
CA ALA A 30 9.45 -15.08 13.99
C ALA A 30 8.94 -13.65 13.81
N GLN A 31 7.65 -13.50 13.49
CA GLN A 31 7.05 -12.21 13.23
C GLN A 31 6.58 -11.53 14.52
N ASP A 32 6.88 -10.25 14.68
CA ASP A 32 6.38 -9.43 15.77
C ASP A 32 5.06 -8.75 15.38
N ALA A 33 4.96 -8.39 14.10
CA ALA A 33 3.79 -7.72 13.53
C ALA A 33 3.64 -7.99 12.03
N VAL A 34 2.41 -7.94 11.55
CA VAL A 34 2.06 -8.05 10.14
C VAL A 34 1.11 -6.91 9.74
N GLY A 35 1.26 -6.40 8.53
CA GLY A 35 0.40 -5.34 8.02
C GLY A 35 -0.84 -5.90 7.34
N LEU A 36 -1.98 -5.26 7.59
CA LEU A 36 -3.23 -5.52 6.87
C LEU A 36 -3.37 -4.55 5.70
N ASN A 37 -3.73 -5.08 4.53
CA ASN A 37 -3.87 -4.34 3.29
C ASN A 37 -5.14 -4.70 2.53
N PHE A 38 -5.62 -3.81 1.65
CA PHE A 38 -6.73 -4.13 0.76
C PHE A 38 -6.44 -5.31 -0.17
N ILE A 39 -5.18 -5.52 -0.57
CA ILE A 39 -4.81 -6.67 -1.40
C ILE A 39 -5.13 -8.01 -0.71
N ASP A 40 -5.06 -8.08 0.61
CA ASP A 40 -5.41 -9.27 1.39
C ASP A 40 -6.91 -9.57 1.27
N THR A 41 -7.75 -8.53 1.15
CA THR A 41 -9.18 -8.69 0.87
C THR A 41 -9.43 -9.19 -0.55
N TYR A 42 -8.60 -8.77 -1.52
CA TYR A 42 -8.75 -9.21 -2.92
C TYR A 42 -8.45 -10.70 -3.09
N TYR A 43 -7.44 -11.22 -2.40
CA TYR A 43 -7.16 -12.66 -2.36
C TYR A 43 -8.25 -13.43 -1.62
N ARG A 44 -8.69 -12.93 -0.47
CA ARG A 44 -9.76 -13.56 0.30
C ARG A 44 -11.08 -13.66 -0.47
N THR A 45 -11.46 -12.60 -1.19
CA THR A 45 -12.72 -12.55 -1.96
C THR A 45 -12.64 -13.24 -3.32
N GLY A 46 -11.43 -13.59 -3.79
CA GLY A 46 -11.20 -14.17 -5.12
C GLY A 46 -11.16 -13.14 -6.26
N LEU A 47 -11.12 -11.83 -5.96
CA LEU A 47 -10.86 -10.80 -6.97
C LEU A 47 -9.47 -11.00 -7.61
N TYR A 48 -8.50 -11.38 -6.79
CA TYR A 48 -7.19 -11.84 -7.26
C TYR A 48 -7.11 -13.36 -7.09
N PRO A 49 -6.69 -14.10 -8.14
CA PRO A 49 -6.63 -15.54 -8.08
C PRO A 49 -5.56 -16.03 -7.08
N ALA A 50 -5.95 -16.97 -6.23
CA ALA A 50 -5.06 -17.72 -5.37
C ALA A 50 -5.64 -19.12 -5.13
N PRO A 51 -4.80 -20.16 -4.93
CA PRO A 51 -5.28 -21.49 -4.59
C PRO A 51 -5.92 -21.49 -3.19
N LEU A 52 -6.94 -22.32 -3.00
CA LEU A 52 -7.56 -22.55 -1.70
C LEU A 52 -7.03 -23.85 -1.08
N PRO A 53 -6.82 -23.90 0.26
CA PRO A 53 -6.93 -22.81 1.21
C PRO A 53 -5.84 -21.74 0.98
N THR A 54 -6.23 -20.46 1.04
CA THR A 54 -5.32 -19.34 0.81
C THR A 54 -4.73 -18.86 2.13
N PRO A 55 -3.41 -18.98 2.36
CA PRO A 55 -2.77 -18.32 3.49
C PRO A 55 -2.81 -16.80 3.27
N LEU A 56 -3.22 -16.02 4.28
CA LEU A 56 -3.41 -14.58 4.14
C LEU A 56 -2.19 -13.78 4.58
N GLY A 57 -2.18 -12.50 4.15
CA GLY A 57 -1.16 -11.51 4.50
C GLY A 57 -0.01 -11.45 3.52
N SER A 58 0.40 -10.21 3.19
CA SER A 58 1.41 -9.92 2.15
C SER A 58 2.66 -9.23 2.70
N GLU A 59 2.62 -8.68 3.91
CA GLU A 59 3.75 -8.00 4.54
C GLU A 59 3.86 -8.33 6.02
N GLY A 60 5.06 -8.28 6.56
CA GLY A 60 5.32 -8.45 7.99
C GLY A 60 6.75 -8.10 8.35
N ALA A 61 7.02 -8.04 9.65
CA ALA A 61 8.35 -7.77 10.20
C ALA A 61 8.57 -8.56 11.49
N GLY A 62 9.82 -8.92 11.74
CA GLY A 62 10.20 -9.71 12.90
C GLY A 62 11.70 -9.97 12.95
N ARG A 63 12.06 -11.12 13.53
CA ARG A 63 13.45 -11.54 13.71
C ARG A 63 13.73 -12.86 13.03
N VAL A 64 14.88 -12.96 12.42
CA VAL A 64 15.39 -14.23 11.89
C VAL A 64 15.66 -15.17 13.05
N VAL A 65 15.06 -16.36 13.06
CA VAL A 65 15.27 -17.40 14.07
C VAL A 65 16.02 -18.62 13.55
N ALA A 66 16.05 -18.81 12.23
CA ALA A 66 16.92 -19.80 11.58
C ALA A 66 17.29 -19.33 10.16
N VAL A 67 18.45 -19.78 9.69
CA VAL A 67 19.01 -19.42 8.40
C VAL A 67 19.29 -20.69 7.61
N GLY A 68 18.78 -20.79 6.40
CA GLY A 68 18.98 -21.91 5.50
C GLY A 68 20.37 -21.91 4.85
N ALA A 69 20.72 -23.04 4.25
CA ALA A 69 21.99 -23.20 3.56
C ALA A 69 22.13 -22.17 2.42
N GLY A 70 23.36 -21.74 2.14
CA GLY A 70 23.66 -20.80 1.05
C GLY A 70 23.28 -19.34 1.30
N VAL A 71 22.55 -19.02 2.35
CA VAL A 71 22.19 -17.62 2.68
C VAL A 71 23.42 -16.87 3.14
N THR A 72 23.65 -15.73 2.52
CA THR A 72 24.65 -14.75 2.92
C THR A 72 23.98 -13.43 3.28
N GLY A 73 24.58 -12.66 4.18
CA GLY A 73 24.06 -11.33 4.52
C GLY A 73 22.99 -11.30 5.63
N PHE A 74 22.51 -12.44 6.15
CA PHE A 74 21.60 -12.50 7.30
C PHE A 74 22.11 -13.48 8.36
N ALA A 75 21.80 -13.19 9.62
CA ALA A 75 22.12 -14.01 10.79
C ALA A 75 20.89 -14.12 11.70
N VAL A 76 20.89 -15.16 12.55
CA VAL A 76 19.89 -15.30 13.62
C VAL A 76 19.93 -14.07 14.52
N GLY A 77 18.76 -13.51 14.82
CA GLY A 77 18.58 -12.30 15.59
C GLY A 77 18.41 -11.03 14.75
N ASP A 78 18.78 -11.06 13.45
CA ASP A 78 18.58 -9.90 12.56
C ASP A 78 17.12 -9.50 12.48
N ARG A 79 16.86 -8.20 12.48
CA ARG A 79 15.54 -7.62 12.28
C ARG A 79 15.28 -7.47 10.78
N VAL A 80 14.17 -8.05 10.33
CA VAL A 80 13.82 -8.06 8.90
C VAL A 80 12.35 -7.70 8.68
N GLY A 81 12.12 -6.93 7.63
CA GLY A 81 10.80 -6.75 7.02
C GLY A 81 10.72 -7.53 5.71
N CYS A 82 9.52 -7.91 5.34
CA CYS A 82 9.27 -8.62 4.10
C CYS A 82 7.95 -8.18 3.48
N VAL A 83 7.97 -7.95 2.17
CA VAL A 83 6.79 -7.83 1.33
C VAL A 83 6.94 -8.81 0.19
N SER A 84 6.31 -9.96 0.31
CA SER A 84 6.37 -11.00 -0.71
C SER A 84 5.24 -11.98 -0.50
N GLY A 85 4.70 -12.54 -1.57
CA GLY A 85 3.74 -13.65 -1.55
C GLY A 85 2.73 -13.63 -0.39
N LEU A 86 1.91 -14.63 -0.31
CA LEU A 86 0.93 -14.79 0.76
C LEU A 86 1.52 -15.53 1.99
N GLY A 87 0.81 -15.48 3.13
CA GLY A 87 1.14 -16.23 4.34
C GLY A 87 1.77 -15.42 5.47
N ALA A 88 1.74 -14.08 5.39
CA ALA A 88 2.25 -13.25 6.47
C ALA A 88 1.39 -13.28 7.75
N TYR A 89 0.13 -13.68 7.69
CA TYR A 89 -0.71 -13.82 8.89
C TYR A 89 -0.37 -15.09 9.68
N ALA A 90 0.86 -15.17 10.14
CA ALA A 90 1.41 -16.28 10.88
C ALA A 90 2.40 -15.78 11.95
N SER A 91 2.60 -16.55 13.03
CA SER A 91 3.62 -16.23 14.03
C SER A 91 5.04 -16.48 13.51
N HIS A 92 5.18 -17.47 12.64
CA HIS A 92 6.46 -17.82 12.00
C HIS A 92 6.23 -17.99 10.50
N ARG A 93 7.21 -17.55 9.71
CA ARG A 93 7.13 -17.61 8.25
C ARG A 93 8.49 -17.95 7.66
N ILE A 94 8.52 -18.88 6.71
CA ILE A 94 9.68 -19.08 5.83
C ILE A 94 9.57 -18.07 4.67
N ILE A 95 10.65 -17.37 4.40
CA ILE A 95 10.77 -16.42 3.29
C ILE A 95 12.09 -16.63 2.55
N ALA A 96 12.10 -16.40 1.25
CA ALA A 96 13.35 -16.35 0.51
C ALA A 96 14.21 -15.16 1.01
N ALA A 97 15.49 -15.39 1.24
CA ALA A 97 16.39 -14.38 1.79
C ALA A 97 16.52 -13.14 0.88
N ASP A 98 16.39 -13.31 -0.42
CA ASP A 98 16.40 -12.25 -1.42
C ASP A 98 15.14 -11.36 -1.41
N LYS A 99 14.12 -11.75 -0.63
CA LYS A 99 12.89 -10.96 -0.39
C LYS A 99 12.85 -10.34 1.00
N ALA A 100 13.89 -10.54 1.79
CA ALA A 100 14.04 -9.95 3.11
C ALA A 100 14.77 -8.60 3.02
N VAL A 101 14.33 -7.64 3.81
CA VAL A 101 14.97 -6.32 3.95
C VAL A 101 15.37 -6.11 5.40
N ARG A 102 16.62 -5.72 5.67
CA ARG A 102 17.05 -5.34 7.01
C ARG A 102 16.32 -4.10 7.48
N ILE A 103 15.79 -4.16 8.69
CA ILE A 103 15.17 -2.99 9.32
C ILE A 103 16.29 -2.18 10.00
N PRO A 104 16.49 -0.91 9.63
CA PRO A 104 17.54 -0.09 10.22
C PRO A 104 17.22 0.27 11.68
N ASP A 105 18.28 0.67 12.40
CA ASP A 105 18.11 1.22 13.74
C ASP A 105 17.23 2.47 13.71
N GLY A 106 16.43 2.64 14.77
CA GLY A 106 15.46 3.73 14.88
C GLY A 106 14.09 3.45 14.24
N VAL A 107 13.94 2.38 13.46
CA VAL A 107 12.63 1.90 12.96
C VAL A 107 12.22 0.67 13.76
N SER A 108 11.03 0.68 14.36
CA SER A 108 10.49 -0.48 15.08
C SER A 108 10.04 -1.58 14.10
N ASN A 109 9.93 -2.83 14.56
CA ASN A 109 9.38 -3.92 13.74
C ASN A 109 7.91 -3.66 13.39
N GLU A 110 7.16 -3.04 14.30
CA GLU A 110 5.76 -2.68 14.06
C GLU A 110 5.64 -1.59 12.97
N ASP A 111 6.50 -0.54 13.03
CA ASP A 111 6.53 0.48 11.98
C ASP A 111 6.94 -0.12 10.64
N ALA A 112 7.93 -1.00 10.62
CA ALA A 112 8.33 -1.71 9.41
C ALA A 112 7.18 -2.55 8.85
N ALA A 113 6.49 -3.35 9.68
CA ALA A 113 5.33 -4.15 9.26
C ALA A 113 4.19 -3.27 8.69
N ALA A 114 4.03 -2.06 9.21
CA ALA A 114 3.04 -1.10 8.71
C ALA A 114 3.44 -0.46 7.38
N MET A 115 4.74 -0.49 7.01
CA MET A 115 5.29 0.31 5.92
C MET A 115 5.86 -0.49 4.75
N MET A 116 6.13 -1.81 4.90
CA MET A 116 6.77 -2.58 3.83
C MET A 116 5.96 -2.51 2.52
N LEU A 117 4.67 -2.83 2.53
CA LEU A 117 3.85 -2.78 1.32
C LEU A 117 3.41 -1.34 0.99
N LYS A 118 2.87 -0.64 1.97
CA LYS A 118 2.30 0.70 1.78
C LYS A 118 3.36 1.75 1.46
N GLY A 119 4.46 1.72 2.20
CA GLY A 119 5.57 2.67 2.04
C GLY A 119 6.33 2.43 0.74
N MET A 120 6.60 1.17 0.37
CA MET A 120 7.22 0.86 -0.93
C MET A 120 6.27 1.18 -2.09
N THR A 121 4.95 1.01 -1.90
CA THR A 121 3.96 1.46 -2.88
C THR A 121 4.02 2.99 -3.04
N ALA A 122 4.03 3.75 -1.95
CA ALA A 122 4.17 5.21 -2.02
C ALA A 122 5.51 5.62 -2.65
N CYS A 123 6.59 4.87 -2.39
CA CYS A 123 7.91 5.11 -2.99
C CYS A 123 7.84 5.04 -4.52
N TYR A 124 7.42 3.93 -5.11
CA TYR A 124 7.39 3.83 -6.57
C TYR A 124 6.36 4.78 -7.19
N LEU A 125 5.24 5.05 -6.52
CA LEU A 125 4.26 6.02 -6.99
C LEU A 125 4.86 7.42 -7.09
N ALA A 126 5.64 7.84 -6.10
CA ALA A 126 6.23 9.16 -6.06
C ALA A 126 7.51 9.32 -6.91
N GLU A 127 8.28 8.23 -7.11
CA GLU A 127 9.61 8.31 -7.71
C GLU A 127 9.70 7.68 -9.09
N ASP A 128 8.97 6.59 -9.34
CA ASP A 128 9.23 5.74 -10.51
C ASP A 128 8.04 5.69 -11.49
N SER A 129 6.80 5.91 -11.02
CA SER A 129 5.61 5.82 -11.89
C SER A 129 5.42 7.01 -12.80
N ILE A 130 5.87 8.17 -12.38
CA ILE A 130 5.89 9.43 -13.13
C ILE A 130 6.96 10.35 -12.52
N ASP A 131 7.71 11.01 -13.39
CA ASP A 131 8.70 12.00 -12.97
C ASP A 131 8.00 13.34 -12.64
N LEU A 132 7.58 13.50 -11.38
CA LEU A 132 6.98 14.72 -10.87
C LEU A 132 8.03 15.67 -10.32
N HIS A 133 7.90 16.94 -10.67
CA HIS A 133 8.78 18.03 -10.26
C HIS A 133 8.03 19.08 -9.43
N ALA A 134 8.79 19.91 -8.72
CA ALA A 134 8.26 21.04 -7.98
C ALA A 134 7.39 21.95 -8.88
N GLY A 135 6.25 22.37 -8.32
CA GLY A 135 5.27 23.21 -9.01
C GLY A 135 4.21 22.44 -9.82
N GLN A 136 4.33 21.12 -9.96
CA GLN A 136 3.24 20.30 -10.49
C GLN A 136 2.20 19.99 -9.41
N VAL A 137 1.00 19.59 -9.82
CA VAL A 137 -0.15 19.35 -8.93
C VAL A 137 -0.58 17.89 -9.00
N ALA A 138 -0.73 17.26 -7.86
CA ALA A 138 -1.22 15.89 -7.73
C ALA A 138 -2.54 15.86 -6.95
N LEU A 139 -3.51 15.06 -7.42
CA LEU A 139 -4.67 14.66 -6.64
C LEU A 139 -4.42 13.25 -6.07
N VAL A 140 -4.55 13.10 -4.76
CA VAL A 140 -4.40 11.80 -4.08
C VAL A 140 -5.73 11.39 -3.48
N HIS A 141 -6.34 10.33 -4.00
CA HIS A 141 -7.54 9.73 -3.41
C HIS A 141 -7.20 8.91 -2.17
N ALA A 142 -8.16 8.81 -1.25
CA ALA A 142 -8.00 8.11 0.03
C ALA A 142 -6.72 8.56 0.79
N ALA A 143 -6.45 9.85 0.79
CA ALA A 143 -5.22 10.46 1.28
C ALA A 143 -4.94 10.17 2.77
N ALA A 144 -5.95 9.95 3.61
CA ALA A 144 -5.81 9.55 5.01
C ALA A 144 -5.64 8.02 5.19
N GLY A 145 -5.63 7.23 4.11
CA GLY A 145 -5.48 5.78 4.14
C GLY A 145 -4.02 5.33 4.18
N GLY A 146 -3.80 4.01 4.17
CA GLY A 146 -2.46 3.44 4.35
C GLY A 146 -1.39 3.96 3.38
N VAL A 147 -1.65 3.93 2.07
CA VAL A 147 -0.70 4.47 1.07
C VAL A 147 -0.74 6.00 1.05
N GLY A 148 -1.94 6.60 1.11
CA GLY A 148 -2.11 8.05 1.04
C GLY A 148 -1.37 8.80 2.14
N SER A 149 -1.40 8.28 3.39
CA SER A 149 -0.71 8.90 4.53
C SER A 149 0.82 8.93 4.40
N VAL A 150 1.38 8.12 3.50
CA VAL A 150 2.81 8.11 3.16
C VAL A 150 3.08 8.90 1.88
N LEU A 151 2.23 8.76 0.87
CA LEU A 151 2.40 9.40 -0.44
C LEU A 151 2.27 10.92 -0.36
N VAL A 152 1.31 11.44 0.41
CA VAL A 152 1.08 12.89 0.54
C VAL A 152 2.33 13.62 1.04
N PRO A 153 2.92 13.29 2.22
CA PRO A 153 4.13 13.96 2.69
C PRO A 153 5.34 13.72 1.77
N TRP A 154 5.43 12.57 1.10
CA TRP A 154 6.50 12.29 0.13
C TRP A 154 6.45 13.23 -1.06
N LEU A 155 5.28 13.41 -1.67
CA LEU A 155 5.08 14.33 -2.80
C LEU A 155 5.36 15.78 -2.40
N ARG A 156 4.94 16.21 -1.20
CA ARG A 156 5.21 17.55 -0.69
C ARG A 156 6.73 17.79 -0.47
N ASP A 157 7.47 16.80 0.04
CA ASP A 157 8.94 16.88 0.15
C ASP A 157 9.62 17.06 -1.23
N LYS A 158 8.99 16.57 -2.31
CA LYS A 158 9.42 16.81 -3.70
C LYS A 158 9.00 18.20 -4.24
N GLY A 159 8.28 19.01 -3.48
CA GLY A 159 7.76 20.31 -3.92
C GLY A 159 6.52 20.24 -4.82
N VAL A 160 5.84 19.10 -4.86
CA VAL A 160 4.59 18.89 -5.58
C VAL A 160 3.44 19.44 -4.73
N THR A 161 2.55 20.25 -5.34
CA THR A 161 1.32 20.70 -4.69
C THR A 161 0.34 19.53 -4.61
N VAL A 162 -0.12 19.19 -3.42
CA VAL A 162 -0.99 18.02 -3.19
C VAL A 162 -2.41 18.44 -2.84
N ILE A 163 -3.36 17.97 -3.63
CA ILE A 163 -4.79 18.00 -3.31
C ILE A 163 -5.13 16.61 -2.72
N ALA A 164 -5.37 16.56 -1.42
CA ALA A 164 -5.68 15.34 -0.67
C ALA A 164 -7.19 15.17 -0.59
N HIS A 165 -7.75 14.16 -1.25
CA HIS A 165 -9.16 13.82 -1.18
C HIS A 165 -9.39 12.66 -0.20
N CYS A 166 -10.32 12.87 0.74
CA CYS A 166 -10.65 11.93 1.81
C CYS A 166 -12.11 11.51 1.79
N GLY A 167 -12.40 10.34 2.34
CA GLY A 167 -13.76 9.78 2.40
C GLY A 167 -14.68 10.41 3.45
N SER A 168 -14.18 11.31 4.29
CA SER A 168 -14.97 12.13 5.22
C SER A 168 -14.23 13.42 5.58
N ALA A 169 -14.97 14.41 6.09
CA ALA A 169 -14.42 15.68 6.54
C ALA A 169 -13.45 15.50 7.73
N GLU A 170 -13.74 14.58 8.65
CA GLU A 170 -12.89 14.27 9.80
C GLU A 170 -11.54 13.69 9.36
N LYS A 171 -11.54 12.85 8.33
CA LYS A 171 -10.31 12.32 7.73
C LYS A 171 -9.53 13.40 6.99
N ALA A 172 -10.21 14.27 6.27
CA ALA A 172 -9.57 15.39 5.57
C ALA A 172 -8.86 16.33 6.56
N ALA A 173 -9.48 16.62 7.70
CA ALA A 173 -8.91 17.49 8.74
C ALA A 173 -7.61 16.93 9.38
N GLN A 174 -7.32 15.64 9.19
CA GLN A 174 -6.11 14.98 9.72
C GLN A 174 -4.96 14.89 8.72
N VAL A 175 -5.18 15.26 7.46
CA VAL A 175 -4.16 15.18 6.41
C VAL A 175 -3.51 16.55 6.23
N ASP A 176 -2.21 16.64 6.47
CA ASP A 176 -1.40 17.81 6.18
C ASP A 176 -1.01 17.83 4.68
N ALA A 177 -1.79 18.54 3.88
CA ALA A 177 -1.56 18.74 2.45
C ALA A 177 -1.80 20.23 2.09
N ASP A 178 -1.44 20.61 0.87
CA ASP A 178 -1.69 22.00 0.41
C ASP A 178 -3.19 22.30 0.35
N HIS A 179 -3.99 21.28 -0.05
CA HIS A 179 -5.44 21.29 0.02
C HIS A 179 -5.93 19.94 0.51
N SER A 180 -6.63 19.91 1.65
CA SER A 180 -7.26 18.70 2.19
C SER A 180 -8.77 18.86 2.11
N LEU A 181 -9.46 17.96 1.41
CA LEU A 181 -10.89 18.09 1.15
C LEU A 181 -11.65 16.76 1.21
N HIS A 182 -12.93 16.90 1.47
CA HIS A 182 -13.94 15.86 1.29
C HIS A 182 -14.99 16.41 0.34
N ALA A 183 -15.18 15.76 -0.78
CA ALA A 183 -16.20 16.10 -1.77
C ALA A 183 -16.80 14.83 -2.36
N PRO A 184 -18.08 14.78 -2.69
CA PRO A 184 -18.66 13.73 -3.51
C PRO A 184 -17.91 13.61 -4.84
N PHE A 185 -17.83 12.40 -5.40
CA PHE A 185 -17.06 12.18 -6.63
C PHE A 185 -17.63 12.96 -7.84
N ASP A 186 -18.92 13.19 -7.89
CA ASP A 186 -19.59 13.98 -8.95
C ASP A 186 -19.28 15.49 -8.87
N GLU A 187 -18.89 16.01 -7.70
CA GLU A 187 -18.50 17.40 -7.48
C GLU A 187 -16.98 17.61 -7.46
N LEU A 188 -16.21 16.53 -7.27
CA LEU A 188 -14.78 16.61 -7.02
C LEU A 188 -14.01 17.28 -8.17
N ALA A 189 -14.32 16.94 -9.42
CA ALA A 189 -13.61 17.51 -10.57
C ALA A 189 -13.80 19.04 -10.68
N ALA A 190 -14.98 19.55 -10.36
CA ALA A 190 -15.23 21.01 -10.32
C ALA A 190 -14.39 21.65 -9.22
N THR A 191 -14.40 21.10 -8.01
CA THR A 191 -13.58 21.56 -6.88
C THR A 191 -12.09 21.59 -7.23
N VAL A 192 -11.57 20.51 -7.84
CA VAL A 192 -10.17 20.42 -8.27
C VAL A 192 -9.83 21.47 -9.31
N ARG A 193 -10.72 21.75 -10.26
CA ARG A 193 -10.52 22.79 -11.27
C ARG A 193 -10.50 24.17 -10.65
N ASP A 194 -11.38 24.46 -9.71
CA ASP A 194 -11.39 25.74 -8.99
C ASP A 194 -10.05 25.97 -8.27
N LEU A 195 -9.54 24.95 -7.57
CA LEU A 195 -8.23 25.00 -6.88
C LEU A 195 -7.04 25.18 -7.84
N THR A 196 -7.19 24.75 -9.10
CA THR A 196 -6.11 24.79 -10.11
C THR A 196 -6.30 25.86 -11.17
N GLY A 197 -7.18 26.86 -10.94
CA GLY A 197 -7.48 27.93 -11.88
C GLY A 197 -8.02 27.40 -13.22
N GLY A 198 -8.86 26.39 -13.19
CA GLY A 198 -9.50 25.77 -14.36
C GLY A 198 -8.66 24.71 -15.09
N LYS A 199 -7.39 24.53 -14.72
CA LYS A 199 -6.45 23.68 -15.50
C LYS A 199 -6.63 22.18 -15.23
N GLY A 200 -6.92 21.79 -13.99
CA GLY A 200 -6.84 20.42 -13.51
C GLY A 200 -5.42 20.02 -13.06
N VAL A 201 -5.27 18.79 -12.58
CA VAL A 201 -4.02 18.28 -12.02
C VAL A 201 -3.14 17.57 -13.06
N ASP A 202 -1.84 17.49 -12.79
CA ASP A 202 -0.86 16.74 -13.60
C ASP A 202 -1.07 15.25 -13.49
N VAL A 203 -1.33 14.78 -12.26
CA VAL A 203 -1.50 13.37 -11.95
C VAL A 203 -2.61 13.17 -10.93
N VAL A 204 -3.34 12.05 -11.09
CA VAL A 204 -4.25 11.50 -10.08
C VAL A 204 -3.72 10.17 -9.62
N TYR A 205 -3.51 10.01 -8.32
CA TYR A 205 -3.21 8.73 -7.67
C TYR A 205 -4.49 8.12 -7.13
N ASP A 206 -4.95 7.04 -7.75
CA ASP A 206 -6.24 6.43 -7.48
C ASP A 206 -6.11 5.00 -6.93
N GLY A 207 -6.32 4.84 -5.63
CA GLY A 207 -6.43 3.56 -4.94
C GLY A 207 -7.87 3.09 -4.72
N VAL A 208 -8.86 3.92 -5.11
CA VAL A 208 -10.30 3.66 -4.88
C VAL A 208 -10.90 2.79 -5.98
N GLY A 209 -10.71 3.16 -7.25
CA GLY A 209 -11.09 2.35 -8.39
C GLY A 209 -12.48 2.70 -8.96
N LYS A 210 -13.45 1.77 -8.88
CA LYS A 210 -14.75 1.90 -9.54
C LYS A 210 -15.44 3.24 -9.29
N ASP A 211 -15.57 3.64 -8.03
CA ASP A 211 -16.36 4.81 -7.65
C ASP A 211 -15.68 6.14 -8.02
N SER A 212 -14.34 6.18 -8.03
CA SER A 212 -13.55 7.39 -8.29
C SER A 212 -13.18 7.61 -9.75
N TRP A 213 -13.29 6.59 -10.60
CA TRP A 213 -12.73 6.59 -11.95
C TRP A 213 -13.12 7.80 -12.78
N ALA A 214 -14.41 8.11 -12.87
CA ALA A 214 -14.90 9.24 -13.67
C ALA A 214 -14.37 10.59 -13.12
N ALA A 215 -14.37 10.76 -11.80
CA ALA A 215 -13.84 11.95 -11.15
C ALA A 215 -12.31 12.09 -11.35
N SER A 216 -11.59 10.96 -11.31
CA SER A 216 -10.14 10.91 -11.58
C SER A 216 -9.82 11.45 -12.96
N LEU A 217 -10.48 10.96 -14.01
CA LEU A 217 -10.26 11.42 -15.37
C LEU A 217 -10.67 12.88 -15.57
N ALA A 218 -11.83 13.30 -15.01
CA ALA A 218 -12.34 14.65 -15.13
C ALA A 218 -11.51 15.71 -14.38
N SER A 219 -10.74 15.30 -13.37
CA SER A 219 -9.85 16.16 -12.60
C SER A 219 -8.52 16.45 -13.32
N LEU A 220 -8.15 15.67 -14.32
CA LEU A 220 -6.88 15.83 -15.02
C LEU A 220 -6.85 17.07 -15.92
N LYS A 221 -5.68 17.66 -16.04
CA LYS A 221 -5.39 18.59 -17.14
C LYS A 221 -5.22 17.82 -18.46
N ARG A 222 -5.21 18.55 -19.59
CA ARG A 222 -4.86 17.95 -20.88
C ARG A 222 -3.49 17.25 -20.79
N ARG A 223 -3.41 15.98 -21.26
CA ARG A 223 -2.24 15.10 -21.21
C ARG A 223 -1.81 14.74 -19.79
N GLY A 224 -2.73 14.82 -18.81
CA GLY A 224 -2.51 14.34 -17.45
C GLY A 224 -2.56 12.82 -17.35
N LEU A 225 -2.08 12.29 -16.24
CA LEU A 225 -1.96 10.85 -15.98
C LEU A 225 -2.84 10.44 -14.78
N THR A 226 -3.63 9.38 -14.94
CA THR A 226 -4.19 8.62 -13.82
C THR A 226 -3.32 7.39 -13.54
N VAL A 227 -2.81 7.31 -12.31
CA VAL A 227 -2.14 6.12 -11.76
C VAL A 227 -3.16 5.36 -10.92
N SER A 228 -3.79 4.33 -11.51
CA SER A 228 -4.78 3.50 -10.84
C SER A 228 -4.06 2.33 -10.15
N TYR A 229 -3.84 2.40 -8.83
CA TYR A 229 -3.04 1.40 -8.11
C TYR A 229 -3.85 0.51 -7.15
N GLY A 230 -5.17 0.77 -7.00
CA GLY A 230 -6.03 0.01 -6.09
C GLY A 230 -7.46 -0.17 -6.60
N ASN A 231 -8.25 -0.97 -5.87
CA ASN A 231 -9.64 -1.31 -6.16
C ASN A 231 -10.49 -1.30 -4.89
N ALA A 232 -10.29 -0.33 -3.97
CA ALA A 232 -10.97 -0.33 -2.67
C ALA A 232 -12.51 -0.24 -2.76
N SER A 233 -13.05 0.30 -3.86
CA SER A 233 -14.50 0.31 -4.15
C SER A 233 -14.93 -0.71 -5.22
N GLY A 234 -14.00 -1.56 -5.65
CA GLY A 234 -14.17 -2.50 -6.75
C GLY A 234 -13.32 -2.16 -7.96
N ALA A 235 -13.22 -3.10 -8.88
CA ALA A 235 -12.44 -2.93 -10.11
C ALA A 235 -13.06 -1.83 -11.01
N VAL A 236 -12.20 -1.05 -11.66
CA VAL A 236 -12.60 -0.12 -12.71
C VAL A 236 -13.27 -0.91 -13.84
N PRO A 237 -14.46 -0.49 -14.32
CA PRO A 237 -15.11 -1.17 -15.44
C PRO A 237 -14.29 -1.01 -16.73
N PRO A 238 -14.60 -1.79 -17.78
CA PRO A 238 -13.95 -1.63 -19.08
C PRO A 238 -14.03 -0.19 -19.60
N VAL A 239 -12.88 0.37 -20.00
CA VAL A 239 -12.74 1.77 -20.40
C VAL A 239 -12.56 1.86 -21.92
N SER A 240 -13.30 2.75 -22.56
CA SER A 240 -13.08 3.07 -23.99
C SER A 240 -11.87 3.98 -24.14
N LEU A 241 -10.94 3.63 -25.03
CA LEU A 241 -9.80 4.51 -25.35
C LEU A 241 -10.25 5.88 -25.91
N LEU A 242 -11.44 5.98 -26.52
CA LEU A 242 -12.01 7.25 -26.94
C LEU A 242 -12.32 8.21 -25.77
N GLU A 243 -12.58 7.67 -24.59
CA GLU A 243 -12.77 8.48 -23.37
C GLU A 243 -11.49 9.25 -23.03
N LEU A 244 -10.32 8.60 -23.10
CA LEU A 244 -9.03 9.23 -22.86
C LEU A 244 -8.72 10.32 -23.90
N SER A 245 -9.02 10.07 -25.15
CA SER A 245 -8.86 11.06 -26.23
C SER A 245 -9.74 12.29 -25.99
N ARG A 246 -11.04 12.08 -25.71
CA ARG A 246 -12.00 13.15 -25.45
C ARG A 246 -11.70 13.96 -24.20
N GLY A 247 -11.14 13.31 -23.15
CA GLY A 247 -10.69 13.93 -21.93
C GLY A 247 -9.45 14.82 -22.09
N GLY A 248 -8.83 14.86 -23.28
CA GLY A 248 -7.66 15.69 -23.54
C GLY A 248 -6.36 14.91 -23.74
N SER A 249 -6.43 13.76 -24.42
CA SER A 249 -5.28 12.85 -24.65
C SER A 249 -4.63 12.39 -23.34
N LEU A 250 -5.47 11.86 -22.45
CA LEU A 250 -5.06 11.43 -21.12
C LEU A 250 -4.23 10.15 -21.18
N TYR A 251 -3.40 9.98 -20.15
CA TYR A 251 -2.65 8.73 -19.91
C TYR A 251 -3.27 7.98 -18.74
N VAL A 252 -3.17 6.66 -18.78
CA VAL A 252 -3.57 5.77 -17.69
C VAL A 252 -2.51 4.69 -17.53
N THR A 253 -2.13 4.42 -16.30
CA THR A 253 -1.30 3.25 -15.95
C THR A 253 -1.91 2.50 -14.78
N ARG A 254 -1.65 1.18 -14.73
CA ARG A 254 -2.08 0.29 -13.64
C ARG A 254 -0.87 -0.48 -13.11
N PRO A 255 -0.03 0.17 -12.29
CA PRO A 255 1.16 -0.45 -11.76
C PRO A 255 0.85 -1.43 -10.62
N THR A 256 1.78 -2.34 -10.35
CA THR A 256 1.82 -3.16 -9.15
C THR A 256 3.20 -3.05 -8.50
N LEU A 257 3.25 -3.02 -7.16
CA LEU A 257 4.50 -2.95 -6.41
C LEU A 257 5.50 -4.04 -6.84
N PHE A 258 4.99 -5.25 -7.09
CA PHE A 258 5.84 -6.41 -7.38
C PHE A 258 6.65 -6.29 -8.67
N ASP A 259 6.23 -5.45 -9.62
CA ASP A 259 7.01 -5.14 -10.83
C ASP A 259 8.15 -4.13 -10.55
N TYR A 260 8.01 -3.31 -9.49
CA TYR A 260 9.03 -2.31 -9.08
C TYR A 260 10.03 -2.85 -8.05
N ILE A 261 9.79 -4.06 -7.52
CA ILE A 261 10.68 -4.77 -6.59
C ILE A 261 10.93 -6.21 -7.04
N ALA A 262 10.92 -6.44 -8.36
CA ALA A 262 11.02 -7.77 -8.94
C ALA A 262 12.38 -8.43 -8.65
N THR A 263 13.45 -7.65 -8.69
CA THR A 263 14.80 -8.09 -8.39
C THR A 263 15.23 -7.72 -6.96
N PRO A 264 16.21 -8.43 -6.36
CA PRO A 264 16.76 -8.07 -5.05
C PRO A 264 17.33 -6.64 -5.01
N GLN A 265 17.90 -6.17 -6.11
CA GLN A 265 18.47 -4.82 -6.24
C GLN A 265 17.37 -3.75 -6.21
N GLU A 266 16.27 -3.96 -6.94
CA GLU A 266 15.12 -3.06 -6.93
C GLU A 266 14.44 -3.03 -5.56
N LEU A 267 14.28 -4.20 -4.91
CA LEU A 267 13.76 -4.29 -3.55
C LEU A 267 14.64 -3.51 -2.56
N ALA A 268 15.94 -3.73 -2.59
CA ALA A 268 16.90 -3.05 -1.71
C ALA A 268 16.86 -1.54 -1.92
N HIS A 269 16.88 -1.07 -3.17
CA HIS A 269 16.84 0.35 -3.51
C HIS A 269 15.52 1.02 -3.06
N THR A 270 14.39 0.36 -3.28
CA THR A 270 13.09 0.88 -2.83
C THR A 270 12.99 0.95 -1.31
N ALA A 271 13.52 -0.09 -0.61
CA ALA A 271 13.58 -0.12 0.84
C ALA A 271 14.49 0.97 1.43
N GLU A 272 15.66 1.18 0.83
CA GLU A 272 16.60 2.23 1.24
C GLU A 272 15.95 3.62 1.14
N ARG A 273 15.31 3.94 0.01
CA ARG A 273 14.59 5.20 -0.17
C ARG A 273 13.47 5.38 0.85
N LEU A 274 12.72 4.32 1.16
CA LEU A 274 11.65 4.35 2.17
C LEU A 274 12.22 4.63 3.55
N PHE A 275 13.24 3.87 3.97
CA PHE A 275 13.81 4.00 5.31
C PHE A 275 14.57 5.33 5.49
N ASP A 276 15.23 5.85 4.45
CA ASP A 276 15.83 7.20 4.47
C ASP A 276 14.75 8.26 4.78
N ARG A 277 13.62 8.21 4.09
CA ARG A 277 12.52 9.15 4.33
C ARG A 277 11.91 9.00 5.73
N MET A 278 11.83 7.77 6.24
CA MET A 278 11.38 7.53 7.62
C MET A 278 12.37 8.11 8.64
N GLN A 279 13.67 7.87 8.48
CA GLN A 279 14.72 8.37 9.39
C GLN A 279 14.83 9.89 9.36
N ARG A 280 14.64 10.52 8.21
CA ARG A 280 14.58 11.99 8.05
C ARG A 280 13.27 12.59 8.57
N GLY A 281 12.29 11.77 8.95
CA GLY A 281 10.98 12.22 9.45
C GLY A 281 10.06 12.80 8.36
N VAL A 282 10.38 12.62 7.08
CA VAL A 282 9.53 13.03 5.94
C VAL A 282 8.24 12.21 5.94
N VAL A 283 8.38 10.89 6.13
CA VAL A 283 7.23 9.98 6.25
C VAL A 283 7.27 9.27 7.60
N LYS A 284 6.11 8.89 8.11
CA LYS A 284 5.97 8.16 9.38
C LYS A 284 4.96 7.03 9.20
N ALA A 285 5.16 5.95 9.96
CA ALA A 285 4.15 4.91 10.10
C ALA A 285 2.99 5.46 10.95
N VAL A 286 1.89 5.79 10.30
CA VAL A 286 0.66 6.19 11.00
C VAL A 286 -0.14 4.92 11.27
N ILE A 287 0.10 4.28 12.42
CA ILE A 287 -0.61 3.07 12.83
C ILE A 287 -1.87 3.49 13.59
N GLY A 288 -2.98 3.60 12.87
CA GLY A 288 -4.26 4.01 13.44
C GLY A 288 -4.97 2.91 14.22
N GLN A 289 -4.72 1.63 13.89
CA GLN A 289 -5.39 0.49 14.53
C GLN A 289 -4.41 -0.66 14.74
N ARG A 290 -4.57 -1.32 15.91
CA ARG A 290 -3.88 -2.56 16.28
C ARG A 290 -4.91 -3.61 16.65
N PHE A 291 -4.77 -4.81 16.10
CA PHE A 291 -5.56 -5.97 16.46
C PHE A 291 -4.61 -7.12 16.81
N ALA A 292 -5.04 -8.07 17.62
CA ALA A 292 -4.32 -9.33 17.73
C ALA A 292 -4.39 -10.09 16.38
N LEU A 293 -3.39 -10.87 16.04
CA LEU A 293 -3.42 -11.69 14.83
C LEU A 293 -4.64 -12.61 14.77
N SER A 294 -5.09 -13.12 15.94
CA SER A 294 -6.33 -13.90 16.06
C SER A 294 -7.58 -13.15 15.61
N ASP A 295 -7.57 -11.82 15.67
CA ASP A 295 -8.70 -10.95 15.35
C ASP A 295 -8.66 -10.44 13.90
N ALA A 296 -7.89 -11.09 13.03
CA ALA A 296 -7.73 -10.72 11.62
C ALA A 296 -9.08 -10.53 10.91
N ALA A 297 -10.08 -11.36 11.19
CA ALA A 297 -11.42 -11.20 10.61
C ALA A 297 -12.11 -9.89 11.03
N GLN A 298 -11.91 -9.45 12.28
CA GLN A 298 -12.44 -8.16 12.76
C GLN A 298 -11.68 -7.00 12.11
N ALA A 299 -10.37 -7.10 11.99
CA ALA A 299 -9.55 -6.10 11.32
C ALA A 299 -9.94 -5.92 9.84
N HIS A 300 -10.23 -7.02 9.12
CA HIS A 300 -10.76 -6.98 7.76
C HIS A 300 -12.11 -6.27 7.68
N ARG A 301 -13.04 -6.55 8.61
CA ARG A 301 -14.33 -5.84 8.68
C ARG A 301 -14.14 -4.33 8.85
N ALA A 302 -13.26 -3.91 9.75
CA ALA A 302 -12.98 -2.49 9.99
C ALA A 302 -12.39 -1.81 8.75
N LEU A 303 -11.48 -2.48 8.03
CA LEU A 303 -10.89 -1.99 6.79
C LEU A 303 -11.94 -1.80 5.70
N GLU A 304 -12.77 -2.82 5.45
CA GLU A 304 -13.82 -2.80 4.41
C GLU A 304 -14.94 -1.80 4.74
N ALA A 305 -15.24 -1.61 6.02
CA ALA A 305 -16.17 -0.58 6.49
C ALA A 305 -15.60 0.85 6.42
N ARG A 306 -14.35 1.04 5.92
CA ARG A 306 -13.67 2.34 5.83
C ARG A 306 -13.51 3.05 7.18
N GLN A 307 -13.50 2.30 8.29
CA GLN A 307 -13.36 2.82 9.66
C GLN A 307 -11.90 3.04 10.07
N THR A 308 -10.96 2.70 9.20
CA THR A 308 -9.52 2.78 9.47
C THR A 308 -8.92 4.11 9.01
N ILE A 309 -7.84 4.53 9.68
CA ILE A 309 -6.98 5.67 9.31
C ILE A 309 -5.54 5.16 9.31
N GLY A 310 -4.72 5.58 8.35
CA GLY A 310 -3.34 5.12 8.23
C GLY A 310 -3.24 3.62 8.01
N ALA A 311 -2.27 3.00 8.65
CA ALA A 311 -2.03 1.57 8.61
C ALA A 311 -2.79 0.83 9.72
N THR A 312 -3.20 -0.40 9.41
CA THR A 312 -3.67 -1.39 10.39
C THR A 312 -2.60 -2.47 10.55
N VAL A 313 -2.27 -2.80 11.78
CA VAL A 313 -1.27 -3.82 12.13
C VAL A 313 -1.94 -4.92 12.96
N LEU A 314 -1.59 -6.16 12.64
CA LEU A 314 -1.93 -7.34 13.44
C LEU A 314 -0.68 -7.69 14.26
N VAL A 315 -0.81 -7.64 15.58
CA VAL A 315 0.25 -7.99 16.53
C VAL A 315 0.23 -9.50 16.74
N VAL A 316 1.38 -10.14 16.66
CA VAL A 316 1.53 -11.59 16.74
C VAL A 316 1.67 -12.08 18.19
#